data_058dbeb4c3b30c70917a48359c92d244
#
_entry.id   058dbeb4c3b30c70917a48359c92d244
#
_cell.length_a   1.000
_cell.length_b   1.000
_cell.length_c   1.000
_cell.angle_alpha   90.00
_cell.angle_beta   90.00
_cell.angle_gamma   90.00
#
_symmetry.space_group_name_H-M   'P 1'
#
loop_
_entity.id
_entity.type
_entity.pdbx_description
1 polymer ?
#
loop_
_entity_poly.entity_id
_entity_poly.type
_entity_poly.pdbx_seq_one_letter_code
_entity_poly.pdbx_strand_id
1 'polypeptide(L)'
;MITVSTDTKFVHLAWQRDEKMLEKVKYPMGSDTTGKLSRSFGVYDEETGLALRGTFIINPDGVLRNSEVNYYNLGRNIEEMLRKVNANIHLAANPVEACPAQWKKEGDKTLKPSAKMVGKVYEALK
;
A
#
# COMPACT_ATOMS: atom_id res chain seq x y z
N MET A 1 -7.86 1.39 -6.63
CA MET A 1 -6.80 2.31 -6.12
C MET A 1 -7.31 3.73 -6.16
N ILE A 2 -6.98 4.55 -5.17
CA ILE A 2 -7.25 5.99 -5.10
C ILE A 2 -5.95 6.65 -4.67
N THR A 3 -5.58 7.76 -5.28
CA THR A 3 -4.49 8.62 -4.79
C THR A 3 -5.08 9.88 -4.16
N VAL A 4 -4.42 10.42 -3.16
CA VAL A 4 -4.87 11.64 -2.46
C VAL A 4 -3.66 12.53 -2.22
N SER A 5 -3.82 13.84 -2.39
CA SER A 5 -2.87 14.84 -1.94
C SER A 5 -3.58 16.06 -1.34
N THR A 6 -2.83 16.95 -0.72
CA THR A 6 -3.35 18.20 -0.18
C THR A 6 -3.62 19.27 -1.25
N ASP A 7 -3.30 18.97 -2.52
CA ASP A 7 -3.58 19.86 -3.66
C ASP A 7 -5.07 19.94 -3.99
N THR A 8 -5.43 20.97 -4.75
CA THR A 8 -6.80 21.13 -5.26
C THR A 8 -7.08 20.18 -6.44
N LYS A 9 -8.36 19.89 -6.67
CA LYS A 9 -8.80 19.12 -7.84
C LYS A 9 -8.36 19.76 -9.17
N PHE A 10 -8.21 21.06 -9.21
CA PHE A 10 -7.75 21.78 -10.42
C PHE A 10 -6.27 21.55 -10.68
N VAL A 11 -5.44 21.46 -9.64
CA VAL A 11 -4.02 21.08 -9.74
C VAL A 11 -3.92 19.65 -10.26
N HIS A 12 -4.70 18.70 -9.72
CA HIS A 12 -4.71 17.32 -10.21
C HIS A 12 -5.11 17.23 -11.68
N LEU A 13 -6.12 17.99 -12.10
CA LEU A 13 -6.57 18.02 -13.48
C LEU A 13 -5.50 18.57 -14.44
N ALA A 14 -4.84 19.67 -14.05
CA ALA A 14 -3.74 20.24 -14.79
C ALA A 14 -2.58 19.25 -14.91
N TRP A 15 -2.18 18.64 -13.78
CA TRP A 15 -1.11 17.66 -13.73
C TRP A 15 -1.40 16.45 -14.61
N GLN A 16 -2.61 15.89 -14.55
CA GLN A 16 -3.01 14.77 -15.40
C GLN A 16 -2.98 15.12 -16.90
N ARG A 17 -3.28 16.38 -17.24
CA ARG A 17 -3.26 16.86 -18.63
C ARG A 17 -1.85 17.08 -19.15
N ASP A 18 -1.00 17.68 -18.32
CA ASP A 18 0.29 18.21 -18.76
C ASP A 18 1.43 17.17 -18.56
N GLU A 19 1.26 16.21 -17.63
CA GLU A 19 2.27 15.18 -17.37
C GLU A 19 1.98 13.92 -18.21
N LYS A 20 2.83 13.66 -19.20
CA LYS A 20 2.70 12.53 -20.14
C LYS A 20 2.56 11.17 -19.44
N MET A 21 3.23 10.99 -18.29
CA MET A 21 3.15 9.74 -17.51
C MET A 21 1.77 9.53 -16.88
N LEU A 22 0.99 10.60 -16.70
CA LEU A 22 -0.34 10.54 -16.10
C LEU A 22 -1.49 10.51 -17.11
N GLU A 23 -1.22 10.67 -18.40
CA GLU A 23 -2.21 10.70 -19.48
C GLU A 23 -3.15 9.48 -19.46
N LYS A 24 -2.62 8.31 -19.12
CA LYS A 24 -3.38 7.04 -19.09
C LYS A 24 -3.93 6.66 -17.72
N VAL A 25 -3.75 7.50 -16.71
CA VAL A 25 -4.23 7.22 -15.36
C VAL A 25 -5.75 7.30 -15.32
N LYS A 26 -6.39 6.22 -14.84
CA LYS A 26 -7.85 6.08 -14.74
C LYS A 26 -8.37 6.01 -13.29
N TYR A 27 -7.49 5.92 -12.31
CA TYR A 27 -7.91 5.89 -10.91
C TYR A 27 -8.22 7.31 -10.40
N PRO A 28 -9.17 7.43 -9.46
CA PRO A 28 -9.51 8.72 -8.88
C PRO A 28 -8.33 9.38 -8.16
N MET A 29 -8.22 10.70 -8.30
CA MET A 29 -7.27 11.55 -7.59
C MET A 29 -8.06 12.45 -6.62
N GLY A 30 -7.99 12.17 -5.34
CA GLY A 30 -8.69 12.88 -4.28
C GLY A 30 -7.94 14.14 -3.83
N SER A 31 -8.68 15.18 -3.52
CA SER A 31 -8.16 16.45 -3.00
C SER A 31 -8.49 16.55 -1.51
N ASP A 32 -7.46 16.64 -0.68
CA ASP A 32 -7.56 16.79 0.78
C ASP A 32 -6.99 18.14 1.22
N THR A 33 -7.49 19.22 0.64
CA THR A 33 -7.00 20.60 0.89
C THR A 33 -7.09 21.03 2.36
N THR A 34 -7.93 20.39 3.15
CA THR A 34 -8.03 20.65 4.60
C THR A 34 -7.07 19.78 5.41
N GLY A 35 -6.41 18.81 4.82
CA GLY A 35 -5.56 17.85 5.50
C GLY A 35 -6.32 16.90 6.44
N LYS A 36 -7.66 16.84 6.35
CA LYS A 36 -8.49 16.03 7.28
C LYS A 36 -8.21 14.55 7.12
N LEU A 37 -8.16 14.08 5.88
CA LEU A 37 -7.87 12.67 5.59
C LEU A 37 -6.43 12.32 5.95
N SER A 38 -5.49 13.16 5.54
CA SER A 38 -4.06 12.96 5.81
C SER A 38 -3.76 12.90 7.31
N ARG A 39 -4.43 13.74 8.13
CA ARG A 39 -4.34 13.65 9.60
C ARG A 39 -4.92 12.35 10.13
N SER A 40 -6.06 11.91 9.60
CA SER A 40 -6.69 10.65 10.03
C SER A 40 -5.80 9.44 9.80
N PHE A 41 -4.96 9.49 8.77
CA PHE A 41 -3.98 8.46 8.47
C PHE A 41 -2.59 8.70 9.09
N GLY A 42 -2.42 9.78 9.87
CA GLY A 42 -1.15 10.10 10.53
C GLY A 42 -0.02 10.49 9.59
N VAL A 43 -0.34 11.03 8.42
CA VAL A 43 0.66 11.39 7.39
C VAL A 43 0.67 12.88 7.04
N TYR A 44 -0.12 13.70 7.72
CA TYR A 44 -0.11 15.14 7.51
C TYR A 44 1.08 15.78 8.25
N ASP A 45 1.80 16.62 7.56
CA ASP A 45 2.86 17.44 8.14
C ASP A 45 2.31 18.85 8.41
N GLU A 46 2.19 19.20 9.68
CA GLU A 46 1.62 20.48 10.12
C GLU A 46 2.54 21.67 9.79
N GLU A 47 3.83 21.47 9.61
CA GLU A 47 4.78 22.54 9.29
C GLU A 47 4.70 22.92 7.82
N THR A 48 4.55 21.93 6.94
CA THR A 48 4.58 22.17 5.49
C THR A 48 3.18 22.22 4.86
N GLY A 49 2.17 21.70 5.53
CA GLY A 49 0.82 21.52 4.97
C GLY A 49 0.73 20.39 3.92
N LEU A 50 1.76 19.57 3.82
CA LEU A 50 1.84 18.46 2.86
C LEU A 50 1.55 17.13 3.53
N ALA A 51 1.29 16.11 2.73
CA ALA A 51 1.20 14.74 3.21
C ALA A 51 2.47 13.96 2.88
N LEU A 52 2.98 13.18 3.84
CA LEU A 52 4.01 12.17 3.63
C LEU A 52 3.55 11.12 2.60
N ARG A 53 4.47 10.30 2.11
CA ARG A 53 4.19 9.26 1.11
C ARG A 53 3.51 8.04 1.75
N GLY A 54 2.31 8.23 2.31
CA GLY A 54 1.52 7.13 2.89
C GLY A 54 0.96 6.19 1.83
N THR A 55 0.99 4.89 2.11
CA THR A 55 0.32 3.83 1.34
C THR A 55 -0.42 2.92 2.30
N PHE A 56 -1.70 2.74 2.07
CA PHE A 56 -2.59 1.98 2.95
C PHE A 56 -3.35 0.95 2.14
N ILE A 57 -3.28 -0.32 2.56
CA ILE A 57 -4.06 -1.40 1.96
C ILE A 57 -5.20 -1.72 2.91
N ILE A 58 -6.42 -1.48 2.43
CA ILE A 58 -7.66 -1.70 3.17
C ILE A 58 -8.42 -2.80 2.45
N ASN A 59 -8.85 -3.84 3.19
CA ASN A 59 -9.62 -4.93 2.61
C ASN A 59 -11.09 -4.51 2.35
N PRO A 60 -11.89 -5.35 1.64
CA PRO A 60 -13.29 -5.05 1.37
C PRO A 60 -14.17 -4.81 2.63
N ASP A 61 -13.77 -5.35 3.77
CA ASP A 61 -14.48 -5.16 5.05
C ASP A 61 -14.12 -3.83 5.75
N GLY A 62 -13.29 -3.00 5.11
CA GLY A 62 -12.84 -1.72 5.66
C GLY A 62 -11.69 -1.83 6.68
N VAL A 63 -11.06 -3.00 6.80
CA VAL A 63 -9.97 -3.23 7.75
C VAL A 63 -8.62 -2.89 7.13
N LEU A 64 -7.83 -2.06 7.81
CA LEU A 64 -6.45 -1.75 7.42
C LEU A 64 -5.57 -3.00 7.58
N ARG A 65 -5.01 -3.46 6.47
CA ARG A 65 -4.16 -4.66 6.40
C ARG A 65 -2.67 -4.37 6.31
N ASN A 66 -2.33 -3.22 5.75
CA ASN A 66 -0.95 -2.77 5.63
C ASN A 66 -0.89 -1.25 5.62
N SER A 67 0.14 -0.70 6.24
CA SER A 67 0.51 0.70 6.14
C SER A 67 2.00 0.82 5.89
N GLU A 68 2.37 1.76 5.04
CA GLU A 68 3.76 2.13 4.76
C GLU A 68 3.82 3.65 4.59
N VAL A 69 4.73 4.29 5.27
CA VAL A 69 4.91 5.75 5.19
C VAL A 69 6.37 6.04 4.88
N ASN A 70 6.61 6.63 3.73
CA ASN A 70 7.92 7.12 3.32
C ASN A 70 7.98 8.64 3.47
N TYR A 71 9.16 9.15 3.76
CA TYR A 71 9.42 10.59 3.77
C TYR A 71 9.36 11.17 2.33
N TYR A 72 9.25 12.47 2.19
CA TYR A 72 9.00 13.16 0.92
C TYR A 72 9.89 12.73 -0.25
N ASN A 73 11.17 12.54 0.02
CA ASN A 73 12.18 12.25 -1.01
C ASN A 73 12.34 10.76 -1.32
N LEU A 74 11.64 9.90 -0.59
CA LEU A 74 11.67 8.46 -0.81
C LEU A 74 10.44 8.03 -1.61
N GLY A 75 10.67 7.64 -2.86
CA GLY A 75 9.62 7.08 -3.73
C GLY A 75 9.09 5.74 -3.21
N ARG A 76 7.90 5.38 -3.69
CA ARG A 76 7.29 4.06 -3.41
C ARG A 76 7.91 2.98 -4.28
N ASN A 77 8.14 1.79 -3.73
CA ASN A 77 8.44 0.61 -4.53
C ASN A 77 7.12 -0.02 -4.99
N ILE A 78 6.81 0.12 -6.28
CA ILE A 78 5.54 -0.36 -6.85
C ILE A 78 5.48 -1.88 -6.88
N GLU A 79 6.59 -2.57 -7.13
CA GLU A 79 6.65 -4.04 -7.13
C GLU A 79 6.34 -4.60 -5.74
N GLU A 80 6.92 -4.02 -4.70
CA GLU A 80 6.65 -4.40 -3.31
C GLU A 80 5.19 -4.08 -2.91
N MET A 81 4.66 -2.96 -3.36
CA MET A 81 3.27 -2.61 -3.13
C MET A 81 2.31 -3.63 -3.77
N LEU A 82 2.56 -4.02 -5.02
CA LEU A 82 1.78 -5.06 -5.71
C LEU A 82 1.95 -6.42 -5.03
N ARG A 83 3.17 -6.78 -4.61
CA ARG A 83 3.43 -7.99 -3.83
C ARG A 83 2.57 -8.03 -2.57
N LYS A 84 2.51 -6.94 -1.80
CA LYS A 84 1.68 -6.83 -0.58
C LYS A 84 0.19 -6.96 -0.89
N VAL A 85 -0.29 -6.36 -1.98
CA VAL A 85 -1.70 -6.51 -2.42
C VAL A 85 -2.00 -7.97 -2.74
N ASN A 86 -1.15 -8.62 -3.55
CA ASN A 86 -1.31 -10.03 -3.93
C ASN A 86 -1.25 -10.96 -2.71
N ALA A 87 -0.33 -10.70 -1.76
CA ALA A 87 -0.25 -11.46 -0.52
C ALA A 87 -1.53 -11.31 0.33
N ASN A 88 -2.11 -10.13 0.42
CA ASN A 88 -3.37 -9.92 1.13
C ASN A 88 -4.54 -10.66 0.45
N ILE A 89 -4.59 -10.68 -0.88
CA ILE A 89 -5.60 -11.43 -1.64
C ILE A 89 -5.44 -12.94 -1.39
N HIS A 90 -4.19 -13.45 -1.48
CA HIS A 90 -3.89 -14.86 -1.23
C HIS A 90 -4.30 -15.29 0.19
N LEU A 91 -3.93 -14.51 1.21
CA LEU A 91 -4.26 -14.80 2.60
C LEU A 91 -5.76 -14.66 2.92
N ALA A 92 -6.50 -13.83 2.20
CA ALA A 92 -7.96 -13.79 2.32
C ALA A 92 -8.61 -15.09 1.87
N ALA A 93 -8.06 -15.73 0.83
CA ALA A 93 -8.52 -17.05 0.35
C ALA A 93 -7.94 -18.21 1.18
N ASN A 94 -6.78 -18.03 1.84
CA ASN A 94 -6.04 -19.04 2.58
C ASN A 94 -5.72 -18.58 4.01
N PRO A 95 -6.72 -18.44 4.91
CA PRO A 95 -6.56 -17.76 6.20
C PRO A 95 -5.65 -18.49 7.20
N VAL A 96 -5.34 -19.76 6.95
CA VAL A 96 -4.43 -20.56 7.80
C VAL A 96 -2.97 -20.49 7.35
N GLU A 97 -2.71 -19.81 6.24
CA GLU A 97 -1.37 -19.67 5.68
C GLU A 97 -0.70 -18.35 6.09
N ALA A 98 0.61 -18.30 5.95
CA ALA A 98 1.41 -17.09 6.08
C ALA A 98 2.36 -16.99 4.90
N CYS A 99 2.39 -15.83 4.26
CA CYS A 99 3.36 -15.51 3.20
C CYS A 99 4.68 -15.12 3.86
N PRO A 100 5.77 -15.86 3.63
CA PRO A 100 7.09 -15.48 4.16
C PRO A 100 7.62 -14.22 3.47
N ALA A 101 8.70 -13.64 4.00
CA ALA A 101 9.29 -12.38 3.51
C ALA A 101 9.64 -12.42 2.01
N GLN A 102 10.05 -13.59 1.49
CA GLN A 102 10.41 -13.76 0.08
C GLN A 102 9.24 -14.18 -0.82
N TRP A 103 8.04 -14.35 -0.28
CA TRP A 103 6.86 -14.68 -1.08
C TRP A 103 6.58 -13.56 -2.10
N LYS A 104 6.43 -13.88 -3.36
CA LYS A 104 6.22 -12.91 -4.45
C LYS A 104 4.85 -13.05 -5.11
N LYS A 105 4.38 -14.29 -5.29
CA LYS A 105 3.17 -14.57 -6.06
C LYS A 105 2.53 -15.90 -5.65
N GLU A 106 1.33 -16.11 -6.08
CA GLU A 106 0.66 -17.42 -5.99
C GLU A 106 1.52 -18.52 -6.59
N GLY A 107 1.58 -19.67 -5.89
CA GLY A 107 2.46 -20.78 -6.21
C GLY A 107 3.80 -20.79 -5.47
N ASP A 108 4.21 -19.66 -4.90
CA ASP A 108 5.37 -19.63 -4.01
C ASP A 108 5.04 -20.33 -2.68
N LYS A 109 6.08 -20.84 -2.01
CA LYS A 109 5.93 -21.53 -0.72
C LYS A 109 5.32 -20.62 0.33
N THR A 110 4.31 -21.14 1.02
CA THR A 110 3.70 -20.55 2.21
C THR A 110 4.02 -21.36 3.46
N LEU A 111 3.75 -20.80 4.61
CA LEU A 111 3.89 -21.47 5.90
C LEU A 111 2.50 -21.68 6.51
N LYS A 112 2.35 -22.74 7.30
CA LYS A 112 1.17 -22.93 8.17
C LYS A 112 1.63 -22.80 9.63
N PRO A 113 1.50 -21.59 10.22
CA PRO A 113 2.01 -21.32 11.55
C PRO A 113 1.43 -22.29 12.58
N SER A 114 2.30 -22.93 13.35
CA SER A 114 1.92 -23.84 14.42
C SER A 114 3.07 -24.03 15.41
N ALA A 115 2.80 -24.54 16.60
CA ALA A 115 3.84 -24.86 17.57
C ALA A 115 4.89 -25.86 17.02
N LYS A 116 4.49 -26.71 16.08
CA LYS A 116 5.39 -27.67 15.42
C LYS A 116 6.36 -27.04 14.43
N MET A 117 6.10 -25.80 14.00
CA MET A 117 6.97 -25.03 13.09
C MET A 117 8.12 -24.32 13.78
N VAL A 118 8.10 -24.25 15.12
CA VAL A 118 9.18 -23.60 15.87
C VAL A 118 10.51 -24.28 15.58
N GLY A 119 11.50 -23.50 15.13
CA GLY A 119 12.82 -23.98 14.73
C GLY A 119 12.89 -24.71 13.37
N LYS A 120 11.77 -24.84 12.62
CA LYS A 120 11.71 -25.59 11.35
C LYS A 120 11.35 -24.73 10.13
N VAL A 121 11.28 -23.42 10.29
CA VAL A 121 10.89 -22.51 9.18
C VAL A 121 11.86 -22.63 8.01
N TYR A 122 13.15 -22.70 8.27
CA TYR A 122 14.17 -22.85 7.23
C TYR A 122 13.97 -24.12 6.40
N GLU A 123 13.70 -25.24 7.04
CA GLU A 123 13.47 -26.53 6.36
C GLU A 123 12.18 -26.49 5.50
N ALA A 124 11.13 -25.82 5.99
CA ALA A 124 9.88 -25.69 5.29
C ALA A 124 9.98 -24.79 4.05
N LEU A 125 10.94 -23.89 4.01
CA LEU A 125 11.15 -22.94 2.89
C LEU A 125 12.21 -23.39 1.88
N LYS A 126 12.98 -24.44 2.19
CA LYS A 126 13.85 -25.11 1.21
C LYS A 126 13.03 -25.76 0.10
#